data_362d18b29f1f7ba6dc41edfac76ff523
#
_entry.id   362d18b29f1f7ba6dc41edfac76ff523
#
_cell.length_a   1.000
_cell.length_b   1.000
_cell.length_c   1.000
_cell.angle_alpha   90.00
_cell.angle_beta   90.00
_cell.angle_gamma   90.00
#
_symmetry.space_group_name_H-M   'P 1'
#
loop_
_entity.id
_entity.type
_entity.pdbx_description
1 polymer ?
#
loop_
_entity_poly.entity_id
_entity_poly.type
_entity_poly.pdbx_seq_one_letter_code
_entity_poly.pdbx_strand_id
1 'polypeptide(L)'
;TNFALARYINTTGALDPTFADDGLVTTDFSSLSGSTDTAAATVVQADGKILVAGFTRLGFGASQGVVSRYNTDGKLDPTFGANGQITIGAFNSNGITGITLGAPTGNPAIQPIYVTGTVFNQITFRNDIAVASITASGEFNTAFGANGIALAEFPQNTTAEAIAIQTVNNVELIVAAGHTQIAGNNSDFAVARFNASTGLLDTAGFNAGANGGRQK
;
A
#
# COMPACT_ATOMS: atom_id res chain seq x y z
N THR A 1 6.08 -14.19 -13.54
CA THR A 1 5.15 -14.54 -12.44
C THR A 1 4.05 -13.51 -12.38
N ASN A 2 2.84 -13.92 -11.96
CA ASN A 2 1.64 -13.09 -11.96
C ASN A 2 1.10 -12.95 -10.54
N PHE A 3 0.30 -11.92 -10.25
CA PHE A 3 -0.50 -11.89 -9.03
C PHE A 3 -1.40 -13.12 -9.00
N ALA A 4 -1.53 -13.73 -7.83
CA ALA A 4 -2.44 -14.86 -7.61
C ALA A 4 -3.31 -14.57 -6.38
N LEU A 5 -4.63 -14.73 -6.53
CA LEU A 5 -5.61 -14.65 -5.47
C LEU A 5 -6.35 -15.96 -5.36
N ALA A 6 -6.68 -16.36 -4.14
CA ALA A 6 -7.57 -17.46 -3.85
C ALA A 6 -8.64 -17.01 -2.85
N ARG A 7 -9.91 -17.34 -3.11
CA ARG A 7 -10.99 -17.13 -2.16
C ARG A 7 -11.49 -18.47 -1.63
N TYR A 8 -11.60 -18.55 -0.31
CA TYR A 8 -12.05 -19.75 0.38
C TYR A 8 -13.38 -19.53 1.10
N ILE A 9 -14.21 -20.52 1.15
CA ILE A 9 -15.42 -20.55 1.97
C ILE A 9 -14.99 -20.77 3.43
N ASN A 10 -15.24 -19.80 4.30
CA ASN A 10 -14.76 -19.80 5.69
C ASN A 10 -15.29 -20.94 6.56
N THR A 11 -16.46 -21.51 6.21
CA THR A 11 -17.08 -22.61 6.96
C THR A 11 -16.55 -23.98 6.58
N THR A 12 -16.02 -24.15 5.36
CA THR A 12 -15.59 -25.45 4.82
C THR A 12 -14.10 -25.52 4.52
N GLY A 13 -13.43 -24.36 4.33
CA GLY A 13 -12.06 -24.27 3.84
C GLY A 13 -11.88 -24.65 2.37
N ALA A 14 -12.96 -24.94 1.65
CA ALA A 14 -12.92 -25.22 0.21
C ALA A 14 -12.77 -23.92 -0.60
N LEU A 15 -12.20 -24.00 -1.80
CA LEU A 15 -12.22 -22.90 -2.76
C LEU A 15 -13.67 -22.48 -3.06
N ASP A 16 -13.89 -21.18 -3.23
CA ASP A 16 -15.21 -20.62 -3.50
C ASP A 16 -15.48 -20.56 -5.02
N PRO A 17 -16.31 -21.43 -5.59
CA PRO A 17 -16.54 -21.48 -7.01
C PRO A 17 -17.32 -20.28 -7.57
N THR A 18 -17.82 -19.38 -6.70
CA THR A 18 -18.47 -18.14 -7.14
C THR A 18 -17.46 -17.01 -7.38
N PHE A 19 -16.17 -17.27 -7.16
CA PHE A 19 -15.07 -16.37 -7.42
C PHE A 19 -14.25 -16.88 -8.59
N ALA A 20 -14.33 -16.20 -9.74
CA ALA A 20 -13.64 -16.55 -10.99
C ALA A 20 -13.87 -18.02 -11.46
N ASP A 21 -15.07 -18.56 -11.19
CA ASP A 21 -15.54 -19.90 -11.57
C ASP A 21 -14.85 -21.07 -10.83
N ASP A 22 -13.66 -20.89 -10.25
CA ASP A 22 -12.91 -21.96 -9.55
C ASP A 22 -12.31 -21.53 -8.20
N GLY A 23 -12.53 -20.27 -7.80
CA GLY A 23 -11.98 -19.71 -6.57
C GLY A 23 -10.58 -19.11 -6.73
N LEU A 24 -10.02 -19.07 -7.95
CA LEU A 24 -8.66 -18.66 -8.24
C LEU A 24 -8.60 -17.56 -9.31
N VAL A 25 -7.74 -16.57 -9.10
CA VAL A 25 -7.47 -15.50 -10.08
C VAL A 25 -5.97 -15.35 -10.25
N THR A 26 -5.54 -15.21 -11.50
CA THR A 26 -4.19 -14.74 -11.83
C THR A 26 -4.25 -13.46 -12.65
N THR A 27 -3.40 -12.49 -12.35
CA THR A 27 -3.34 -11.21 -13.06
C THR A 27 -1.91 -10.92 -13.49
N ASP A 28 -1.74 -10.71 -14.79
CA ASP A 28 -0.49 -10.28 -15.41
C ASP A 28 -0.57 -8.77 -15.67
N PHE A 29 0.41 -8.01 -15.16
CA PHE A 29 0.49 -6.56 -15.39
C PHE A 29 1.26 -6.21 -16.65
N SER A 30 1.92 -7.17 -17.26
CA SER A 30 2.72 -6.95 -18.45
C SER A 30 2.64 -8.15 -19.37
N SER A 31 2.20 -7.90 -20.60
CA SER A 31 2.28 -8.89 -21.67
C SER A 31 3.73 -9.18 -22.15
N LEU A 32 4.73 -8.52 -21.55
CA LEU A 32 6.13 -8.72 -21.91
C LEU A 32 6.69 -9.97 -21.22
N SER A 33 7.34 -10.82 -21.99
CA SER A 33 8.05 -11.98 -21.48
C SER A 33 9.11 -11.57 -20.44
N GLY A 34 9.12 -12.23 -19.28
CA GLY A 34 10.08 -11.98 -18.21
C GLY A 34 9.62 -10.95 -17.16
N SER A 35 8.36 -10.53 -17.17
CA SER A 35 7.79 -9.75 -16.06
C SER A 35 7.71 -10.59 -14.78
N THR A 36 7.82 -9.92 -13.65
CA THR A 36 7.62 -10.50 -12.32
C THR A 36 6.61 -9.63 -11.57
N ASP A 37 5.46 -10.22 -11.26
CA ASP A 37 4.41 -9.58 -10.48
C ASP A 37 4.24 -10.34 -9.17
N THR A 38 4.24 -9.61 -8.05
CA THR A 38 4.13 -10.20 -6.72
C THR A 38 3.11 -9.44 -5.89
N ALA A 39 2.08 -10.14 -5.43
CA ALA A 39 1.13 -9.61 -4.47
C ALA A 39 1.74 -9.66 -3.05
N ALA A 40 1.66 -8.56 -2.32
CA ALA A 40 2.19 -8.44 -0.97
C ALA A 40 1.10 -8.31 0.08
N ALA A 41 0.00 -7.60 -0.24
CA ALA A 41 -1.06 -7.34 0.72
C ALA A 41 -2.43 -7.24 0.03
N THR A 42 -3.48 -7.55 0.78
CA THR A 42 -4.87 -7.45 0.30
C THR A 42 -5.78 -6.88 1.38
N VAL A 43 -6.83 -6.18 0.97
CA VAL A 43 -7.89 -5.68 1.83
C VAL A 43 -9.24 -5.74 1.09
N VAL A 44 -10.31 -5.99 1.84
CA VAL A 44 -11.67 -6.01 1.29
C VAL A 44 -12.39 -4.73 1.66
N GLN A 45 -12.96 -4.04 0.66
CA GLN A 45 -13.75 -2.83 0.85
C GLN A 45 -15.14 -3.16 1.43
N ALA A 46 -15.81 -2.17 1.98
CA ALA A 46 -17.13 -2.34 2.58
C ALA A 46 -18.22 -2.76 1.57
N ASP A 47 -18.01 -2.53 0.27
CA ASP A 47 -18.87 -2.99 -0.83
C ASP A 47 -18.52 -4.41 -1.31
N GLY A 48 -17.54 -5.07 -0.68
CA GLY A 48 -17.09 -6.43 -0.99
C GLY A 48 -16.05 -6.51 -2.11
N LYS A 49 -15.65 -5.40 -2.72
CA LYS A 49 -14.55 -5.39 -3.69
C LYS A 49 -13.22 -5.65 -2.99
N ILE A 50 -12.30 -6.24 -3.72
CA ILE A 50 -11.01 -6.68 -3.19
C ILE A 50 -9.90 -5.82 -3.81
N LEU A 51 -9.09 -5.19 -2.97
CA LEU A 51 -7.86 -4.51 -3.39
C LEU A 51 -6.67 -5.39 -3.08
N VAL A 52 -5.78 -5.52 -4.05
CA VAL A 52 -4.50 -6.25 -3.92
C VAL A 52 -3.38 -5.32 -4.30
N ALA A 53 -2.38 -5.23 -3.44
CA ALA A 53 -1.21 -4.37 -3.63
C ALA A 53 0.07 -5.21 -3.63
N GLY A 54 1.08 -4.70 -4.35
CA GLY A 54 2.38 -5.36 -4.45
C GLY A 54 3.27 -4.64 -5.45
N PHE A 55 3.96 -5.39 -6.29
CA PHE A 55 4.83 -4.80 -7.31
C PHE A 55 4.78 -5.55 -8.64
N THR A 56 5.11 -4.82 -9.71
CA THR A 56 5.50 -5.37 -11.00
C THR A 56 6.93 -4.97 -11.33
N ARG A 57 7.67 -5.83 -12.02
CA ARG A 57 9.01 -5.56 -12.54
C ARG A 57 9.13 -6.10 -13.94
N LEU A 58 9.60 -5.26 -14.86
CA LEU A 58 9.87 -5.62 -16.25
C LEU A 58 11.33 -6.01 -16.42
N GLY A 59 11.61 -7.29 -16.59
CA GLY A 59 12.97 -7.82 -16.78
C GLY A 59 13.89 -7.44 -15.60
N PHE A 60 15.02 -6.81 -15.92
CA PHE A 60 15.98 -6.31 -14.93
C PHE A 60 15.72 -4.83 -14.52
N GLY A 61 14.58 -4.26 -14.91
CA GLY A 61 14.20 -2.89 -14.55
C GLY A 61 13.89 -2.71 -13.06
N ALA A 62 13.64 -1.45 -12.68
CA ALA A 62 13.18 -1.12 -11.34
C ALA A 62 11.77 -1.70 -11.11
N SER A 63 11.49 -2.09 -9.86
CA SER A 63 10.14 -2.45 -9.45
C SER A 63 9.24 -1.21 -9.44
N GLN A 64 7.95 -1.41 -9.66
CA GLN A 64 6.92 -0.38 -9.54
C GLN A 64 5.83 -0.92 -8.63
N GLY A 65 5.35 -0.08 -7.71
CA GLY A 65 4.19 -0.43 -6.91
C GLY A 65 2.94 -0.57 -7.79
N VAL A 66 2.11 -1.55 -7.50
CA VAL A 66 0.84 -1.78 -8.23
C VAL A 66 -0.27 -2.02 -7.23
N VAL A 67 -1.45 -1.45 -7.52
CA VAL A 67 -2.70 -1.80 -6.83
C VAL A 67 -3.72 -2.23 -7.87
N SER A 68 -4.36 -3.36 -7.66
CA SER A 68 -5.48 -3.84 -8.47
C SER A 68 -6.74 -3.93 -7.65
N ARG A 69 -7.89 -3.63 -8.28
CA ARG A 69 -9.20 -3.85 -7.67
C ARG A 69 -9.97 -4.91 -8.42
N TYR A 70 -10.56 -5.85 -7.66
CA TYR A 70 -11.41 -6.90 -8.17
C TYR A 70 -12.83 -6.73 -7.64
N ASN A 71 -13.80 -7.02 -8.49
CA ASN A 71 -15.19 -7.17 -8.08
C ASN A 71 -15.38 -8.42 -7.22
N THR A 72 -16.55 -8.56 -6.62
CA THR A 72 -16.91 -9.72 -5.78
C THR A 72 -16.89 -11.06 -6.52
N ASP A 73 -16.97 -11.03 -7.85
CA ASP A 73 -16.89 -12.22 -8.72
C ASP A 73 -15.46 -12.56 -9.15
N GLY A 74 -14.44 -11.83 -8.70
CA GLY A 74 -13.02 -12.06 -9.02
C GLY A 74 -12.52 -11.40 -10.31
N LYS A 75 -13.38 -10.71 -11.07
CA LYS A 75 -12.96 -9.96 -12.25
C LYS A 75 -12.37 -8.61 -11.88
N LEU A 76 -11.39 -8.13 -12.63
CA LEU A 76 -10.90 -6.76 -12.48
C LEU A 76 -12.05 -5.75 -12.60
N ASP A 77 -12.06 -4.74 -11.73
CA ASP A 77 -13.04 -3.66 -11.76
C ASP A 77 -12.59 -2.55 -12.71
N PRO A 78 -13.18 -2.43 -13.91
CA PRO A 78 -12.71 -1.47 -14.92
C PRO A 78 -12.92 0.00 -14.51
N THR A 79 -13.64 0.26 -13.42
CA THR A 79 -13.86 1.62 -12.90
C THR A 79 -12.75 2.11 -11.96
N PHE A 80 -11.72 1.29 -11.71
CA PHE A 80 -10.58 1.63 -10.87
C PHE A 80 -9.33 1.84 -11.73
N GLY A 81 -8.79 3.05 -11.69
CA GLY A 81 -7.58 3.40 -12.43
C GLY A 81 -7.67 3.09 -13.93
N ALA A 82 -6.64 2.49 -14.47
CA ALA A 82 -6.61 2.01 -15.83
C ALA A 82 -7.01 0.53 -15.89
N ASN A 83 -8.26 0.24 -16.27
CA ASN A 83 -8.78 -1.13 -16.39
C ASN A 83 -8.62 -1.99 -15.12
N GLY A 84 -8.91 -1.42 -13.95
CA GLY A 84 -8.83 -2.12 -12.68
C GLY A 84 -7.50 -2.05 -11.98
N GLN A 85 -6.58 -1.21 -12.45
CA GLN A 85 -5.19 -1.17 -11.99
C GLN A 85 -4.64 0.26 -11.90
N ILE A 86 -3.70 0.47 -10.98
CA ILE A 86 -2.91 1.69 -10.85
C ILE A 86 -1.46 1.31 -10.59
N THR A 87 -0.52 2.01 -11.24
CA THR A 87 0.91 1.85 -11.05
C THR A 87 1.48 3.06 -10.31
N ILE A 88 2.30 2.82 -9.30
CA ILE A 88 2.93 3.83 -8.46
C ILE A 88 4.44 3.75 -8.63
N GLY A 89 4.98 4.51 -9.59
CA GLY A 89 6.40 4.48 -9.93
C GLY A 89 7.34 4.94 -8.81
N ALA A 90 6.84 5.70 -7.82
CA ALA A 90 7.63 6.14 -6.69
C ALA A 90 8.08 4.97 -5.80
N PHE A 91 7.30 3.89 -5.68
CA PHE A 91 7.67 2.70 -4.92
C PHE A 91 8.61 1.78 -5.75
N ASN A 92 9.80 2.28 -6.01
CA ASN A 92 10.77 1.71 -6.96
C ASN A 92 11.80 0.76 -6.34
N SER A 93 11.84 0.62 -5.00
CA SER A 93 12.77 -0.30 -4.32
C SER A 93 12.18 -1.71 -4.23
N ASN A 94 11.10 -1.89 -3.49
CA ASN A 94 10.44 -3.19 -3.25
C ASN A 94 8.94 -3.16 -3.57
N GLY A 95 8.46 -2.09 -4.22
CA GLY A 95 7.04 -1.90 -4.47
C GLY A 95 6.24 -1.56 -3.22
N ILE A 96 4.97 -1.95 -3.22
CA ILE A 96 4.06 -1.77 -2.10
C ILE A 96 4.15 -3.01 -1.20
N THR A 97 4.30 -2.79 0.11
CA THR A 97 4.39 -3.85 1.13
C THR A 97 3.13 -3.98 1.97
N GLY A 98 2.31 -2.92 2.02
CA GLY A 98 1.08 -2.92 2.81
C GLY A 98 -0.02 -2.06 2.22
N ILE A 99 -1.27 -2.41 2.53
CA ILE A 99 -2.47 -1.69 2.13
C ILE A 99 -3.47 -1.64 3.28
N THR A 100 -4.16 -0.52 3.45
CA THR A 100 -5.24 -0.36 4.43
C THR A 100 -6.30 0.61 3.89
N LEU A 101 -7.47 0.65 4.51
CA LEU A 101 -8.58 1.52 4.17
C LEU A 101 -8.84 2.51 5.29
N GLY A 102 -9.11 3.76 4.94
CA GLY A 102 -9.71 4.72 5.87
C GLY A 102 -11.19 4.46 6.08
N ALA A 103 -11.81 5.22 6.99
CA ALA A 103 -13.24 5.14 7.21
C ALA A 103 -14.03 5.57 5.96
N PRO A 104 -15.16 4.92 5.67
CA PRO A 104 -16.02 5.33 4.57
C PRO A 104 -16.63 6.71 4.85
N THR A 105 -16.56 7.60 3.87
CA THR A 105 -17.12 8.97 3.96
C THR A 105 -18.58 8.97 3.51
N GLY A 106 -19.47 8.41 4.34
CA GLY A 106 -20.93 8.39 4.09
C GLY A 106 -21.41 7.37 3.05
N ASN A 107 -20.58 6.95 2.11
CA ASN A 107 -20.84 5.87 1.15
C ASN A 107 -19.78 4.76 1.32
N PRO A 108 -20.18 3.52 1.61
CA PRO A 108 -19.25 2.39 1.77
C PRO A 108 -18.31 2.15 0.57
N ALA A 109 -18.74 2.54 -0.64
CA ALA A 109 -17.91 2.44 -1.83
C ALA A 109 -16.85 3.55 -1.94
N ILE A 110 -16.92 4.58 -1.09
CA ILE A 110 -15.99 5.71 -1.09
C ILE A 110 -15.15 5.65 0.19
N GLN A 111 -14.11 4.81 0.13
CA GLN A 111 -13.12 4.69 1.19
C GLN A 111 -11.77 5.17 0.67
N PRO A 112 -11.06 6.03 1.41
CA PRO A 112 -9.65 6.32 1.12
C PRO A 112 -8.84 5.03 1.19
N ILE A 113 -7.95 4.86 0.22
CA ILE A 113 -7.04 3.71 0.14
C ILE A 113 -5.64 4.22 0.46
N TYR A 114 -4.99 3.60 1.43
CA TYR A 114 -3.62 3.94 1.80
C TYR A 114 -2.72 2.74 1.56
N VAL A 115 -1.60 2.97 0.91
CA VAL A 115 -0.57 1.96 0.68
C VAL A 115 0.76 2.44 1.23
N THR A 116 1.58 1.52 1.72
CA THR A 116 2.94 1.81 2.15
C THR A 116 3.95 1.00 1.36
N GLY A 117 5.11 1.55 1.23
CA GLY A 117 6.26 0.93 0.59
C GLY A 117 7.52 1.75 0.82
N THR A 118 8.61 1.34 0.20
CA THR A 118 9.90 1.99 0.34
C THR A 118 10.21 2.80 -0.91
N VAL A 119 10.59 4.05 -0.72
CA VAL A 119 10.98 4.98 -1.79
C VAL A 119 12.46 5.33 -1.62
N PHE A 120 13.22 5.24 -2.71
CA PHE A 120 14.58 5.77 -2.73
C PHE A 120 14.54 7.30 -2.90
N ASN A 121 14.97 8.01 -1.87
CA ASN A 121 15.03 9.46 -1.85
C ASN A 121 16.34 9.95 -2.50
N GLN A 122 16.22 10.58 -3.66
CA GLN A 122 17.38 11.04 -4.44
C GLN A 122 18.11 12.24 -3.81
N ILE A 123 17.49 12.92 -2.84
CA ILE A 123 18.11 14.06 -2.13
C ILE A 123 19.00 13.55 -0.99
N THR A 124 18.49 12.61 -0.20
CA THR A 124 19.21 12.04 0.94
C THR A 124 20.07 10.83 0.58
N PHE A 125 19.88 10.26 -0.63
CA PHE A 125 20.46 9.00 -1.12
C PHE A 125 20.17 7.82 -0.18
N ARG A 126 18.94 7.76 0.35
CA ARG A 126 18.47 6.74 1.30
C ARG A 126 17.10 6.23 0.94
N ASN A 127 16.79 5.07 1.47
CA ASN A 127 15.43 4.56 1.46
C ASN A 127 14.64 5.13 2.63
N ASP A 128 13.43 5.61 2.35
CA ASP A 128 12.49 6.16 3.33
C ASP A 128 11.16 5.40 3.30
N ILE A 129 10.44 5.38 4.43
CA ILE A 129 9.06 4.92 4.48
C ILE A 129 8.19 5.93 3.73
N ALA A 130 7.41 5.44 2.79
CA ALA A 130 6.42 6.24 2.07
C ALA A 130 5.01 5.70 2.28
N VAL A 131 4.04 6.62 2.30
CA VAL A 131 2.61 6.32 2.25
C VAL A 131 2.01 7.05 1.07
N ALA A 132 1.25 6.36 0.24
CA ALA A 132 0.44 6.98 -0.80
C ALA A 132 -1.04 6.89 -0.44
N SER A 133 -1.79 7.97 -0.74
CA SER A 133 -3.25 8.05 -0.62
C SER A 133 -3.87 7.99 -2.01
N ILE A 134 -4.79 7.04 -2.19
CA ILE A 134 -5.47 6.74 -3.44
C ILE A 134 -6.97 6.94 -3.23
N THR A 135 -7.64 7.56 -4.19
CA THR A 135 -9.09 7.74 -4.20
C THR A 135 -9.81 6.43 -4.52
N ALA A 136 -11.10 6.39 -4.28
CA ALA A 136 -11.95 5.24 -4.64
C ALA A 136 -11.98 4.96 -6.16
N SER A 137 -11.64 5.94 -7.01
CA SER A 137 -11.52 5.77 -8.47
C SER A 137 -10.14 5.24 -8.93
N GLY A 138 -9.16 5.12 -8.01
CA GLY A 138 -7.81 4.68 -8.36
C GLY A 138 -6.90 5.81 -8.86
N GLU A 139 -7.12 7.02 -8.39
CA GLU A 139 -6.28 8.19 -8.66
C GLU A 139 -5.54 8.61 -7.39
N PHE A 140 -4.44 9.33 -7.52
CA PHE A 140 -3.79 9.92 -6.37
C PHE A 140 -4.66 11.00 -5.71
N ASN A 141 -4.79 10.96 -4.40
CA ASN A 141 -5.34 12.08 -3.62
C ASN A 141 -4.27 13.19 -3.51
N THR A 142 -4.28 14.14 -4.44
CA THR A 142 -3.26 15.19 -4.54
C THR A 142 -3.23 16.15 -3.35
N ALA A 143 -4.26 16.14 -2.48
CA ALA A 143 -4.28 16.90 -1.23
C ALA A 143 -3.46 16.23 -0.10
N PHE A 144 -3.05 14.96 -0.29
CA PHE A 144 -2.27 14.20 0.68
C PHE A 144 -0.78 14.33 0.38
N GLY A 145 0.01 14.81 1.34
CA GLY A 145 1.47 14.94 1.21
C GLY A 145 1.89 15.77 -0.01
N ALA A 146 2.88 15.29 -0.73
CA ALA A 146 3.32 15.85 -2.01
C ALA A 146 2.71 15.04 -3.16
N ASN A 147 1.66 15.58 -3.81
CA ASN A 147 0.98 14.92 -4.95
C ASN A 147 0.48 13.49 -4.64
N GLY A 148 -0.07 13.28 -3.46
CA GLY A 148 -0.63 11.99 -3.05
C GLY A 148 0.35 11.08 -2.30
N ILE A 149 1.58 11.52 -2.04
CA ILE A 149 2.62 10.73 -1.37
C ILE A 149 3.18 11.51 -0.18
N ALA A 150 3.29 10.85 0.97
CA ALA A 150 3.92 11.35 2.17
C ALA A 150 5.16 10.51 2.52
N LEU A 151 6.23 11.14 2.98
CA LEU A 151 7.48 10.49 3.35
C LEU A 151 7.75 10.64 4.85
N ALA A 152 8.29 9.59 5.46
CA ALA A 152 8.94 9.65 6.77
C ALA A 152 10.43 9.42 6.57
N GLU A 153 11.18 10.50 6.59
CA GLU A 153 12.63 10.49 6.43
C GLU A 153 13.30 10.12 7.74
N PHE A 154 14.00 9.02 7.77
CA PHE A 154 14.82 8.57 8.90
C PHE A 154 16.30 8.88 8.64
N PRO A 155 17.14 8.98 9.69
CA PRO A 155 18.57 9.26 9.51
C PRO A 155 19.32 8.16 8.74
N GLN A 156 18.79 6.95 8.66
CA GLN A 156 19.36 5.79 7.97
C GLN A 156 18.38 5.21 6.95
N ASN A 157 18.86 4.29 6.10
CA ASN A 157 17.99 3.51 5.22
C ASN A 157 16.88 2.83 6.02
N THR A 158 15.65 3.07 5.64
CA THR A 158 14.47 2.55 6.33
C THR A 158 13.55 1.90 5.33
N THR A 159 13.08 0.71 5.65
CA THR A 159 12.19 -0.08 4.80
C THR A 159 10.81 -0.15 5.44
N ALA A 160 9.76 0.06 4.63
CA ALA A 160 8.37 -0.11 5.06
C ALA A 160 7.94 -1.57 4.91
N GLU A 161 7.19 -2.08 5.90
CA GLU A 161 6.69 -3.46 5.91
C GLU A 161 5.17 -3.54 6.08
N ALA A 162 4.59 -2.67 6.88
CA ALA A 162 3.18 -2.76 7.25
C ALA A 162 2.55 -1.37 7.42
N ILE A 163 1.21 -1.32 7.29
CA ILE A 163 0.41 -0.12 7.46
C ILE A 163 -0.90 -0.45 8.18
N ALA A 164 -1.36 0.47 9.03
CA ALA A 164 -2.64 0.37 9.72
C ALA A 164 -3.26 1.76 9.92
N ILE A 165 -4.57 1.80 10.14
CA ILE A 165 -5.28 3.01 10.60
C ILE A 165 -5.41 2.96 12.12
N GLN A 166 -5.15 4.09 12.74
CA GLN A 166 -5.40 4.36 14.15
C GLN A 166 -6.33 5.56 14.28
N THR A 167 -7.42 5.43 15.02
CA THR A 167 -8.30 6.56 15.33
C THR A 167 -8.02 7.06 16.74
N VAL A 168 -7.67 8.33 16.86
CA VAL A 168 -7.42 9.02 18.14
C VAL A 168 -8.27 10.28 18.18
N ASN A 169 -9.14 10.41 19.19
CA ASN A 169 -10.04 11.56 19.33
C ASN A 169 -10.82 11.90 18.04
N ASN A 170 -11.35 10.89 17.37
CA ASN A 170 -12.08 10.97 16.10
C ASN A 170 -11.23 11.47 14.91
N VAL A 171 -9.91 11.49 15.02
CA VAL A 171 -9.00 11.79 13.91
C VAL A 171 -8.37 10.48 13.44
N GLU A 172 -8.46 10.20 12.14
CA GLU A 172 -7.75 9.07 11.54
C GLU A 172 -6.29 9.41 11.32
N LEU A 173 -5.45 8.49 11.74
CA LEU A 173 -4.00 8.53 11.60
C LEU A 173 -3.53 7.26 10.90
N ILE A 174 -2.55 7.40 10.05
CA ILE A 174 -1.92 6.28 9.36
C ILE A 174 -0.64 5.93 10.12
N VAL A 175 -0.52 4.68 10.55
CA VAL A 175 0.70 4.14 11.15
C VAL A 175 1.39 3.26 10.12
N ALA A 176 2.58 3.63 9.72
CA ALA A 176 3.46 2.82 8.87
C ALA A 176 4.64 2.31 9.70
N ALA A 177 4.90 1.01 9.62
CA ALA A 177 5.94 0.34 10.39
C ALA A 177 6.90 -0.42 9.47
N GLY A 178 8.11 -0.60 9.95
CA GLY A 178 9.15 -1.34 9.23
C GLY A 178 10.43 -1.41 10.04
N HIS A 179 11.58 -1.35 9.38
CA HIS A 179 12.87 -1.38 10.04
C HIS A 179 13.82 -0.34 9.46
N THR A 180 14.72 0.16 10.29
CA THR A 180 15.81 1.07 9.91
C THR A 180 17.15 0.41 10.15
N GLN A 181 18.09 0.60 9.23
CA GLN A 181 19.47 0.10 9.39
C GLN A 181 20.18 0.89 10.49
N ILE A 182 20.96 0.18 11.30
CA ILE A 182 21.90 0.73 12.26
C ILE A 182 23.31 0.20 12.00
N ALA A 183 24.31 0.68 12.73
CA ALA A 183 25.68 0.25 12.53
C ALA A 183 25.85 -1.29 12.68
N GLY A 184 26.73 -1.91 11.86
CA GLY A 184 27.10 -3.30 11.99
C GLY A 184 26.09 -4.31 11.42
N ASN A 185 25.35 -3.97 10.37
CA ASN A 185 24.30 -4.80 9.74
C ASN A 185 23.13 -5.17 10.67
N ASN A 186 22.94 -4.44 11.74
CA ASN A 186 21.77 -4.58 12.59
C ASN A 186 20.64 -3.67 12.10
N SER A 187 19.44 -3.94 12.54
CA SER A 187 18.27 -3.10 12.27
C SER A 187 17.40 -2.97 13.52
N ASP A 188 16.75 -1.81 13.64
CA ASP A 188 15.77 -1.52 14.67
C ASP A 188 14.38 -1.38 14.05
N PHE A 189 13.33 -1.51 14.86
CA PHE A 189 11.99 -1.13 14.44
C PHE A 189 11.93 0.36 14.09
N ALA A 190 11.23 0.67 13.01
CA ALA A 190 10.91 2.02 12.60
C ALA A 190 9.39 2.17 12.50
N VAL A 191 8.86 3.23 13.09
CA VAL A 191 7.43 3.53 13.03
C VAL A 191 7.25 5.01 12.74
N ALA A 192 6.38 5.32 11.79
CA ALA A 192 5.95 6.68 11.46
C ALA A 192 4.43 6.79 11.55
N ARG A 193 3.92 7.92 12.03
CA ARG A 193 2.49 8.19 12.08
C ARG A 193 2.19 9.48 11.32
N PHE A 194 1.19 9.42 10.45
CA PHE A 194 0.76 10.51 9.59
C PHE A 194 -0.70 10.86 9.86
N ASN A 195 -1.07 12.11 9.68
CA ASN A 195 -2.46 12.50 9.60
C ASN A 195 -3.07 11.97 8.28
N ALA A 196 -4.16 11.23 8.36
CA ALA A 196 -4.75 10.54 7.21
C ALA A 196 -5.34 11.50 6.16
N SER A 197 -5.73 12.72 6.55
CA SER A 197 -6.29 13.69 5.62
C SER A 197 -5.22 14.52 4.89
N THR A 198 -4.09 14.78 5.55
CA THR A 198 -3.06 15.71 5.03
C THR A 198 -1.77 15.04 4.61
N GLY A 199 -1.47 13.84 5.10
CA GLY A 199 -0.17 13.18 4.92
C GLY A 199 0.97 13.78 5.75
N LEU A 200 0.71 14.77 6.59
CA LEU A 200 1.74 15.33 7.46
C LEU A 200 2.06 14.36 8.60
N LEU A 201 3.34 14.29 8.96
CA LEU A 201 3.77 13.54 10.14
C LEU A 201 3.11 14.09 11.40
N ASP A 202 2.58 13.20 12.24
CA ASP A 202 2.01 13.56 13.53
C ASP A 202 3.10 13.82 14.57
N THR A 203 3.60 15.05 14.58
CA THR A 203 4.69 15.49 15.46
C THR A 203 4.21 15.85 16.86
N ALA A 204 2.91 16.08 17.06
CA ALA A 204 2.35 16.50 18.34
C ALA A 204 1.89 15.34 19.22
N GLY A 205 1.31 14.30 18.60
CA GLY A 205 0.69 13.17 19.29
C GLY A 205 1.50 11.88 19.29
N PHE A 206 2.56 11.81 18.49
CA PHE A 206 3.38 10.61 18.36
C PHE A 206 4.86 10.97 18.43
N ASN A 207 5.50 10.57 19.54
CA ASN A 207 6.91 10.88 19.79
C ASN A 207 7.24 12.36 19.54
N ALA A 208 6.56 13.26 20.25
CA ALA A 208 6.69 14.73 20.10
C ALA A 208 8.09 15.28 20.41
N GLY A 209 9.08 14.40 20.67
CA GLY A 209 10.48 14.74 20.90
C GLY A 209 11.31 14.91 19.61
N ALA A 210 12.61 14.67 19.72
CA ALA A 210 13.62 14.90 18.68
C ALA A 210 13.39 14.18 17.33
N ASN A 211 12.48 13.21 17.25
CA ASN A 211 12.26 12.40 16.06
C ASN A 211 10.99 12.78 15.25
N GLY A 212 10.24 13.80 15.67
CA GLY A 212 9.16 14.42 14.89
C GLY A 212 8.14 13.44 14.28
N GLY A 213 7.46 12.62 15.09
CA GLY A 213 6.45 11.67 14.60
C GLY A 213 6.99 10.32 14.12
N ARG A 214 8.28 10.04 14.39
CA ARG A 214 8.99 8.80 14.04
C ARG A 214 9.62 8.19 15.30
N GLN A 215 9.67 6.87 15.35
CA GLN A 215 10.37 6.12 16.41
C GLN A 215 11.30 5.08 15.79
N LYS A 216 12.42 4.85 16.47
CA LYS A 216 13.36 3.76 16.25
C LYS A 216 13.11 2.69 17.30
#